data_7d69b401c168d91929b037ea1ee6b208
#
_entry.id   7d69b401c168d91929b037ea1ee6b208
#
_cell.length_a   1.000
_cell.length_b   1.000
_cell.length_c   1.000
_cell.angle_alpha   90.00
_cell.angle_beta   90.00
_cell.angle_gamma   90.00
#
_symmetry.space_group_name_H-M   'P 1'
#
loop_
_entity.id
_entity.type
_entity.pdbx_description
1 polymer ?
#
loop_
_entity_poly.entity_id
_entity_poly.type
_entity_poly.pdbx_seq_one_letter_code
_entity_poly.pdbx_strand_id
1 'polypeptide(L)'
;MENKNMGIGTRAIHAGIIKDKQYGSLTMPVYQSSTFYFKSCEEGGRRFSGQEDGYIYTRLGNPTTNTLERKVASLEGAEAAAATSSGMGAISSALWTIASAGKHIIADSTLYGCTFALLSHGLPKYGVEVTFVNTSNLDEIKANLKENTVAVYLETPANPNLKIADISAIAQLVHGYNKDIKVVCDNTFATPYLQKPLQLG
;
A
#
# COMPACT_ATOMS: atom_id res chain seq x y z
N MET A 1 -3.77 -16.73 14.01
CA MET A 1 -4.02 -17.78 12.99
C MET A 1 -4.94 -17.18 11.95
N GLU A 2 -4.38 -16.78 10.81
CA GLU A 2 -5.20 -16.35 9.68
C GLU A 2 -5.85 -17.57 9.06
N ASN A 3 -7.17 -17.61 9.08
CA ASN A 3 -7.94 -18.67 8.45
C ASN A 3 -7.88 -18.53 6.92
N LYS A 4 -6.84 -19.07 6.29
CA LYS A 4 -6.67 -19.14 4.83
C LYS A 4 -7.86 -19.80 4.12
N ASN A 5 -8.73 -20.50 4.85
CA ASN A 5 -9.89 -21.23 4.31
C ASN A 5 -11.22 -20.44 4.37
N MET A 6 -11.21 -19.20 4.86
CA MET A 6 -12.44 -18.39 4.88
C MET A 6 -12.70 -17.71 3.54
N GLY A 7 -13.95 -17.76 3.08
CA GLY A 7 -14.40 -16.99 1.91
C GLY A 7 -14.25 -15.49 2.13
N ILE A 8 -14.24 -14.72 1.03
CA ILE A 8 -13.98 -13.28 1.06
C ILE A 8 -14.98 -12.52 1.94
N GLY A 9 -16.28 -12.88 1.90
CA GLY A 9 -17.31 -12.26 2.75
C GLY A 9 -17.03 -12.45 4.23
N THR A 10 -16.64 -13.66 4.65
CA THR A 10 -16.27 -13.96 6.03
C THR A 10 -15.02 -13.19 6.45
N ARG A 11 -14.02 -13.11 5.58
CA ARG A 11 -12.80 -12.32 5.83
C ARG A 11 -13.10 -10.81 5.94
N ALA A 12 -13.96 -10.28 5.08
CA ALA A 12 -14.36 -8.87 5.14
C ALA A 12 -14.99 -8.48 6.49
N ILE A 13 -15.70 -9.42 7.13
CA ILE A 13 -16.32 -9.19 8.43
C ILE A 13 -15.33 -9.49 9.57
N HIS A 14 -14.68 -10.65 9.57
CA HIS A 14 -14.01 -11.20 10.75
C HIS A 14 -12.48 -11.09 10.74
N ALA A 15 -11.82 -10.92 9.58
CA ALA A 15 -10.37 -10.83 9.55
C ALA A 15 -9.85 -9.58 10.29
N GLY A 16 -8.71 -9.72 10.95
CA GLY A 16 -8.02 -8.62 11.61
C GLY A 16 -8.65 -8.13 12.92
N ILE A 17 -9.83 -8.63 13.32
CA ILE A 17 -10.49 -8.18 14.55
C ILE A 17 -9.67 -8.57 15.77
N ILE A 18 -9.31 -7.57 16.58
CA ILE A 18 -8.75 -7.75 17.90
C ILE A 18 -9.91 -7.96 18.87
N LYS A 19 -9.94 -9.13 19.51
CA LYS A 19 -11.03 -9.45 20.46
C LYS A 19 -10.98 -8.51 21.65
N ASP A 20 -12.10 -7.86 21.92
CA ASP A 20 -12.28 -7.06 23.13
C ASP A 20 -12.38 -7.97 24.35
N LYS A 21 -11.34 -7.95 25.19
CA LYS A 21 -11.29 -8.73 26.42
C LYS A 21 -11.98 -8.07 27.61
N GLN A 22 -12.30 -6.79 27.50
CA GLN A 22 -12.85 -6.01 28.60
C GLN A 22 -14.37 -6.14 28.67
N TYR A 23 -15.04 -5.97 27.55
CA TYR A 23 -16.50 -5.97 27.48
C TYR A 23 -17.10 -7.02 26.54
N GLY A 24 -16.25 -7.77 25.83
CA GLY A 24 -16.69 -8.82 24.90
C GLY A 24 -17.38 -8.29 23.64
N SER A 25 -17.05 -7.08 23.19
CA SER A 25 -17.62 -6.50 21.97
C SER A 25 -17.31 -7.39 20.75
N LEU A 26 -18.33 -7.68 19.95
CA LEU A 26 -18.18 -8.43 18.70
C LEU A 26 -17.53 -7.61 17.59
N THR A 27 -17.73 -6.29 17.61
CA THR A 27 -17.09 -5.36 16.68
C THR A 27 -15.92 -4.69 17.36
N MET A 28 -14.92 -4.27 16.57
CA MET A 28 -13.78 -3.52 17.09
C MET A 28 -14.25 -2.16 17.63
N PRO A 29 -14.02 -1.83 18.93
CA PRO A 29 -14.28 -0.49 19.45
C PRO A 29 -13.41 0.56 18.74
N VAL A 30 -13.93 1.80 18.64
CA VAL A 30 -13.18 2.93 18.09
C VAL A 30 -12.36 3.59 19.20
N TYR A 31 -11.04 3.49 19.09
CA TYR A 31 -10.11 4.10 20.05
C TYR A 31 -9.69 5.51 19.57
N GLN A 32 -10.41 6.52 20.04
CA GLN A 32 -10.12 7.94 19.75
C GLN A 32 -9.12 8.53 20.75
N SER A 33 -8.01 7.83 20.97
CA SER A 33 -6.95 8.26 21.87
C SER A 33 -5.67 8.55 21.09
N SER A 34 -5.00 9.66 21.42
CA SER A 34 -3.68 9.96 20.86
C SER A 34 -2.56 9.22 21.60
N THR A 35 -2.73 9.00 22.90
CA THR A 35 -1.71 8.41 23.79
C THR A 35 -2.31 7.26 24.60
N PHE A 36 -1.45 6.35 25.04
CA PHE A 36 -1.82 5.21 25.85
C PHE A 36 -1.00 5.21 27.13
N TYR A 37 -1.62 4.89 28.28
CA TYR A 37 -0.91 4.85 29.56
C TYR A 37 -0.12 3.55 29.73
N PHE A 38 0.89 3.59 30.57
CA PHE A 38 1.67 2.46 31.01
C PHE A 38 1.38 2.16 32.48
N LYS A 39 1.43 0.91 32.88
CA LYS A 39 1.25 0.49 34.27
C LYS A 39 2.45 0.86 35.13
N SER A 40 3.64 0.98 34.51
CA SER A 40 4.88 1.38 35.18
C SER A 40 5.84 2.04 34.17
N CYS A 41 6.87 2.71 34.68
CA CYS A 41 7.95 3.29 33.86
C CYS A 41 8.73 2.20 33.12
N GLU A 42 8.90 1.01 33.73
CA GLU A 42 9.60 -0.13 33.13
C GLU A 42 8.81 -0.70 31.93
N GLU A 43 7.47 -0.80 32.04
CA GLU A 43 6.61 -1.19 30.93
C GLU A 43 6.75 -0.19 29.76
N GLY A 44 6.70 1.11 30.07
CA GLY A 44 6.92 2.15 29.08
C GLY A 44 8.28 2.01 28.39
N GLY A 45 9.34 1.82 29.16
CA GLY A 45 10.69 1.59 28.63
C GLY A 45 10.79 0.40 27.70
N ARG A 46 10.19 -0.75 28.06
CA ARG A 46 10.16 -1.95 27.21
C ARG A 46 9.40 -1.72 25.91
N ARG A 47 8.25 -1.03 25.95
CA ARG A 47 7.49 -0.71 24.74
C ARG A 47 8.24 0.25 23.81
N PHE A 48 8.86 1.29 24.36
CA PHE A 48 9.66 2.24 23.57
C PHE A 48 10.89 1.58 22.94
N SER A 49 11.48 0.59 23.60
CA SER A 49 12.63 -0.17 23.07
C SER A 49 12.24 -1.35 22.17
N GLY A 50 10.92 -1.59 21.91
CA GLY A 50 10.44 -2.72 21.11
C GLY A 50 10.60 -4.10 21.76
N GLN A 51 10.87 -4.15 23.08
CA GLN A 51 10.98 -5.41 23.84
C GLN A 51 9.62 -5.95 24.27
N GLU A 52 8.59 -5.13 24.25
CA GLU A 52 7.21 -5.51 24.59
C GLU A 52 6.24 -4.88 23.60
N ASP A 53 5.33 -5.70 23.07
CA ASP A 53 4.26 -5.21 22.20
C ASP A 53 3.24 -4.38 22.98
N GLY A 54 2.75 -3.32 22.37
CA GLY A 54 1.69 -2.48 22.94
C GLY A 54 1.57 -1.14 22.26
N TYR A 55 0.56 -0.40 22.65
CA TYR A 55 0.32 0.93 22.11
C TYR A 55 0.99 1.99 22.98
N ILE A 56 1.57 2.98 22.31
CA ILE A 56 2.27 4.12 22.93
C ILE A 56 1.58 5.41 22.49
N TYR A 57 1.50 5.61 21.19
CA TYR A 57 0.98 6.80 20.55
C TYR A 57 0.34 6.43 19.21
N THR A 58 -0.82 7.00 18.89
CA THR A 58 -1.63 6.61 17.71
C THR A 58 -0.88 6.74 16.38
N ARG A 59 0.06 7.69 16.25
CA ARG A 59 0.89 7.79 15.04
C ARG A 59 1.76 6.55 14.81
N LEU A 60 2.16 5.84 15.89
CA LEU A 60 2.94 4.61 15.83
C LEU A 60 2.06 3.37 15.73
N GLY A 61 0.84 3.44 16.25
CA GLY A 61 -0.12 2.33 16.22
C GLY A 61 -1.36 2.64 17.07
N ASN A 62 -2.50 2.17 16.59
CA ASN A 62 -3.79 2.31 17.27
C ASN A 62 -4.61 1.03 17.03
N PRO A 63 -5.33 0.49 18.03
CA PRO A 63 -6.10 -0.74 17.84
C PRO A 63 -7.09 -0.70 16.68
N THR A 64 -7.73 0.44 16.47
CA THR A 64 -8.70 0.64 15.36
C THR A 64 -8.00 0.59 14.01
N THR A 65 -6.91 1.36 13.85
CA THR A 65 -6.12 1.40 12.61
C THR A 65 -5.50 0.03 12.31
N ASN A 66 -4.90 -0.61 13.30
CA ASN A 66 -4.31 -1.95 13.13
C ASN A 66 -5.34 -3.01 12.72
N THR A 67 -6.59 -2.88 13.20
CA THR A 67 -7.68 -3.77 12.75
C THR A 67 -7.99 -3.58 11.27
N LEU A 68 -8.03 -2.33 10.78
CA LEU A 68 -8.20 -2.02 9.35
C LEU A 68 -7.03 -2.60 8.54
N GLU A 69 -5.81 -2.32 8.93
CA GLU A 69 -4.59 -2.79 8.26
C GLU A 69 -4.56 -4.31 8.11
N ARG A 70 -4.79 -5.05 9.21
CA ARG A 70 -4.87 -6.51 9.20
C ARG A 70 -5.99 -7.04 8.30
N LYS A 71 -7.14 -6.36 8.30
CA LYS A 71 -8.28 -6.74 7.46
C LYS A 71 -7.96 -6.56 5.99
N VAL A 72 -7.40 -5.40 5.60
CA VAL A 72 -7.03 -5.12 4.21
C VAL A 72 -5.91 -6.07 3.76
N ALA A 73 -4.87 -6.29 4.57
CA ALA A 73 -3.83 -7.27 4.27
C ALA A 73 -4.42 -8.67 4.03
N SER A 74 -5.36 -9.11 4.88
CA SER A 74 -6.04 -10.40 4.69
C SER A 74 -6.84 -10.46 3.39
N LEU A 75 -7.54 -9.39 3.01
CA LEU A 75 -8.34 -9.34 1.78
C LEU A 75 -7.46 -9.35 0.53
N GLU A 76 -6.39 -8.58 0.54
CA GLU A 76 -5.40 -8.52 -0.56
C GLU A 76 -4.53 -9.78 -0.66
N GLY A 77 -4.42 -10.56 0.42
CA GLY A 77 -3.45 -11.67 0.51
C GLY A 77 -2.03 -11.16 0.74
N ALA A 78 -1.91 -9.97 1.32
CA ALA A 78 -0.65 -9.29 1.63
C ALA A 78 -0.04 -9.77 2.94
N GLU A 79 1.27 -9.58 3.10
CA GLU A 79 2.00 -9.76 4.35
C GLU A 79 1.58 -8.71 5.39
N ALA A 80 1.44 -7.46 4.97
CA ALA A 80 1.05 -6.33 5.80
C ALA A 80 0.30 -5.27 4.99
N ALA A 81 -0.32 -4.33 5.70
CA ALA A 81 -0.88 -3.10 5.14
C ALA A 81 -0.56 -1.94 6.07
N ALA A 82 -0.46 -0.74 5.53
CA ALA A 82 -0.34 0.50 6.27
C ALA A 82 -1.48 1.44 5.89
N ALA A 83 -2.21 1.94 6.89
CA ALA A 83 -3.29 2.89 6.68
C ALA A 83 -2.80 4.32 6.79
N THR A 84 -3.30 5.18 5.91
CA THR A 84 -3.02 6.62 5.89
C THR A 84 -4.32 7.41 5.93
N SER A 85 -4.23 8.71 6.16
CA SER A 85 -5.40 9.59 6.24
C SER A 85 -6.09 9.86 4.89
N SER A 86 -5.48 9.49 3.78
CA SER A 86 -6.02 9.68 2.42
C SER A 86 -5.33 8.77 1.41
N GLY A 87 -5.97 8.52 0.26
CA GLY A 87 -5.33 7.80 -0.85
C GLY A 87 -4.04 8.47 -1.33
N MET A 88 -4.02 9.81 -1.42
CA MET A 88 -2.78 10.54 -1.76
C MET A 88 -1.70 10.38 -0.68
N GLY A 89 -2.09 10.25 0.60
CA GLY A 89 -1.16 9.90 1.67
C GLY A 89 -0.53 8.52 1.44
N ALA A 90 -1.31 7.53 1.01
CA ALA A 90 -0.80 6.21 0.67
C ALA A 90 0.15 6.25 -0.55
N ILE A 91 -0.29 6.88 -1.64
CA ILE A 91 0.48 6.99 -2.88
C ILE A 91 1.81 7.72 -2.64
N SER A 92 1.78 8.88 -1.99
CA SER A 92 2.98 9.65 -1.72
C SER A 92 3.95 8.92 -0.80
N SER A 93 3.46 8.26 0.26
CA SER A 93 4.30 7.48 1.17
C SER A 93 4.96 6.31 0.45
N ALA A 94 4.21 5.57 -0.38
CA ALA A 94 4.77 4.47 -1.17
C ALA A 94 5.87 4.98 -2.13
N LEU A 95 5.59 6.03 -2.89
CA LEU A 95 6.55 6.58 -3.85
C LEU A 95 7.80 7.16 -3.18
N TRP A 96 7.67 7.89 -2.07
CA TRP A 96 8.81 8.41 -1.32
C TRP A 96 9.67 7.31 -0.66
N THR A 97 9.08 6.17 -0.35
CA THR A 97 9.84 5.02 0.16
C THR A 97 10.71 4.38 -0.91
N ILE A 98 10.27 4.42 -2.17
CA ILE A 98 10.91 3.75 -3.30
C ILE A 98 11.89 4.68 -4.03
N ALA A 99 11.52 5.95 -4.21
CA ALA A 99 12.24 6.91 -5.05
C ALA A 99 13.07 7.91 -4.25
N SER A 100 14.23 8.26 -4.78
CA SER A 100 15.11 9.32 -4.30
C SER A 100 15.71 10.08 -5.49
N ALA A 101 16.44 11.17 -5.23
CA ALA A 101 17.12 11.93 -6.28
C ALA A 101 17.98 11.02 -7.18
N GLY A 102 17.91 11.21 -8.48
CA GLY A 102 18.61 10.42 -9.49
C GLY A 102 17.94 9.10 -9.84
N LYS A 103 16.83 8.72 -9.19
CA LYS A 103 16.04 7.54 -9.53
C LYS A 103 14.97 7.87 -10.57
N HIS A 104 14.53 6.84 -11.29
CA HIS A 104 13.57 6.94 -12.36
C HIS A 104 12.31 6.11 -12.06
N ILE A 105 11.15 6.66 -12.38
CA ILE A 105 9.84 6.01 -12.30
C ILE A 105 9.22 6.02 -13.70
N ILE A 106 8.73 4.88 -14.15
CA ILE A 106 7.80 4.80 -15.28
C ILE A 106 6.39 4.86 -14.71
N ALA A 107 5.55 5.74 -15.24
CA ALA A 107 4.18 5.93 -14.78
C ALA A 107 3.19 5.82 -15.94
N ASP A 108 1.99 5.31 -15.66
CA ASP A 108 0.91 5.35 -16.66
C ASP A 108 0.58 6.80 -17.05
N SER A 109 0.32 7.01 -18.31
CA SER A 109 -0.13 8.31 -18.84
C SER A 109 -1.57 8.66 -18.44
N THR A 110 -2.37 7.66 -18.03
CA THR A 110 -3.73 7.85 -17.55
C THR A 110 -3.79 7.52 -16.06
N LEU A 111 -3.83 8.56 -15.22
CA LEU A 111 -3.83 8.45 -13.77
C LEU A 111 -4.82 9.41 -13.15
N TYR A 112 -5.22 9.15 -11.93
CA TYR A 112 -5.92 10.13 -11.10
C TYR A 112 -5.14 11.44 -11.05
N GLY A 113 -5.85 12.58 -11.22
CA GLY A 113 -5.24 13.88 -11.46
C GLY A 113 -4.22 14.32 -10.38
N CYS A 114 -4.48 14.04 -9.10
CA CYS A 114 -3.52 14.39 -8.04
C CYS A 114 -2.27 13.51 -8.08
N THR A 115 -2.39 12.25 -8.48
CA THR A 115 -1.25 11.35 -8.69
C THR A 115 -0.41 11.82 -9.87
N PHE A 116 -1.07 12.18 -10.97
CA PHE A 116 -0.38 12.77 -12.12
C PHE A 116 0.36 14.05 -11.74
N ALA A 117 -0.26 14.95 -10.97
CA ALA A 117 0.38 16.19 -10.50
C ALA A 117 1.60 15.91 -9.59
N LEU A 118 1.50 14.91 -8.69
CA LEU A 118 2.63 14.49 -7.86
C LEU A 118 3.81 13.98 -8.69
N LEU A 119 3.52 13.13 -9.69
CA LEU A 119 4.54 12.53 -10.56
C LEU A 119 5.12 13.53 -11.57
N SER A 120 4.31 14.45 -12.12
CA SER A 120 4.77 15.40 -13.13
C SER A 120 5.41 16.66 -12.56
N HIS A 121 4.98 17.10 -11.37
CA HIS A 121 5.41 18.37 -10.79
C HIS A 121 5.96 18.26 -9.37
N GLY A 122 5.58 17.23 -8.61
CA GLY A 122 6.00 17.04 -7.23
C GLY A 122 7.39 16.40 -7.15
N LEU A 123 7.49 15.12 -7.49
CA LEU A 123 8.72 14.33 -7.39
C LEU A 123 9.90 14.89 -8.21
N PRO A 124 9.69 15.46 -9.43
CA PRO A 124 10.81 16.04 -10.20
C PRO A 124 11.52 17.20 -9.50
N LYS A 125 10.83 17.97 -8.64
CA LYS A 125 11.48 19.02 -7.82
C LYS A 125 12.54 18.50 -6.88
N TYR A 126 12.49 17.19 -6.56
CA TYR A 126 13.42 16.51 -5.67
C TYR A 126 14.38 15.59 -6.44
N GLY A 127 14.50 15.80 -7.75
CA GLY A 127 15.46 15.09 -8.59
C GLY A 127 15.06 13.67 -8.98
N VAL A 128 13.77 13.31 -8.86
CA VAL A 128 13.24 12.03 -9.37
C VAL A 128 12.84 12.22 -10.82
N GLU A 129 13.35 11.38 -11.71
CA GLU A 129 12.95 11.35 -13.11
C GLU A 129 11.65 10.56 -13.28
N VAL A 130 10.70 11.06 -14.07
CA VAL A 130 9.44 10.37 -14.36
C VAL A 130 9.19 10.34 -15.85
N THR A 131 8.94 9.15 -16.39
CA THR A 131 8.53 8.95 -17.78
C THR A 131 7.10 8.41 -17.83
N PHE A 132 6.21 9.12 -18.52
CA PHE A 132 4.83 8.68 -18.72
C PHE A 132 4.72 7.84 -19.99
N VAL A 133 4.08 6.67 -19.89
CA VAL A 133 3.87 5.74 -20.99
C VAL A 133 2.43 5.20 -20.98
N ASN A 134 2.00 4.59 -22.06
CA ASN A 134 0.79 3.78 -22.03
C ASN A 134 1.12 2.39 -21.46
N THR A 135 0.78 2.14 -20.18
CA THR A 135 1.09 0.86 -19.54
C THR A 135 0.32 -0.35 -20.08
N SER A 136 -0.70 -0.15 -20.90
CA SER A 136 -1.32 -1.24 -21.67
C SER A 136 -0.47 -1.70 -22.86
N ASN A 137 0.61 -0.96 -23.19
CA ASN A 137 1.57 -1.30 -24.24
C ASN A 137 2.92 -1.69 -23.60
N LEU A 138 3.22 -2.98 -23.56
CA LEU A 138 4.44 -3.50 -22.97
C LEU A 138 5.73 -3.01 -23.65
N ASP A 139 5.65 -2.75 -24.96
CA ASP A 139 6.82 -2.24 -25.72
C ASP A 139 7.21 -0.83 -25.28
N GLU A 140 6.23 0.02 -24.93
CA GLU A 140 6.50 1.33 -24.37
C GLU A 140 7.17 1.25 -23.00
N ILE A 141 6.72 0.34 -22.12
CA ILE A 141 7.37 0.10 -20.83
C ILE A 141 8.81 -0.35 -21.07
N LYS A 142 8.99 -1.37 -21.92
CA LYS A 142 10.30 -1.96 -22.23
C LYS A 142 11.28 -0.92 -22.78
N ALA A 143 10.84 -0.08 -23.69
CA ALA A 143 11.68 0.95 -24.32
C ALA A 143 12.14 2.05 -23.36
N ASN A 144 11.42 2.24 -22.24
CA ASN A 144 11.71 3.27 -21.25
C ASN A 144 12.33 2.75 -19.94
N LEU A 145 12.60 1.43 -19.82
CA LEU A 145 13.36 0.89 -18.69
C LEU A 145 14.83 1.37 -18.75
N LYS A 146 15.34 1.85 -17.61
CA LYS A 146 16.69 2.38 -17.42
C LYS A 146 17.36 1.71 -16.22
N GLU A 147 18.67 1.79 -16.12
CA GLU A 147 19.42 1.24 -14.97
C GLU A 147 18.98 1.86 -13.63
N ASN A 148 18.58 3.14 -13.64
CA ASN A 148 18.10 3.85 -12.47
C ASN A 148 16.58 3.75 -12.26
N THR A 149 15.86 2.94 -13.06
CA THR A 149 14.43 2.71 -12.85
C THR A 149 14.22 1.93 -11.55
N VAL A 150 13.37 2.44 -10.67
CA VAL A 150 13.05 1.83 -9.37
C VAL A 150 11.60 1.42 -9.24
N ALA A 151 10.71 1.98 -10.06
CA ALA A 151 9.30 1.63 -10.03
C ALA A 151 8.64 1.77 -11.40
N VAL A 152 7.62 0.93 -11.63
CA VAL A 152 6.57 1.12 -12.63
C VAL A 152 5.27 1.32 -11.88
N TYR A 153 4.66 2.49 -12.04
CA TYR A 153 3.41 2.87 -11.39
C TYR A 153 2.26 2.82 -12.39
N LEU A 154 1.20 2.10 -12.05
CA LEU A 154 -0.01 1.99 -12.88
C LEU A 154 -1.27 2.09 -12.03
N GLU A 155 -2.36 2.47 -12.69
CA GLU A 155 -3.73 2.47 -12.15
C GLU A 155 -4.60 1.63 -13.07
N THR A 156 -5.23 0.57 -12.53
CA THR A 156 -6.06 -0.31 -13.35
C THR A 156 -7.19 -0.94 -12.55
N PRO A 157 -8.47 -0.72 -12.95
CA PRO A 157 -8.94 0.18 -14.02
C PRO A 157 -8.61 1.65 -13.75
N ALA A 158 -8.19 2.39 -14.76
CA ALA A 158 -7.74 3.77 -14.61
C ALA A 158 -8.91 4.77 -14.55
N ASN A 159 -8.77 5.81 -13.73
CA ASN A 159 -9.70 6.92 -13.66
C ASN A 159 -9.29 8.01 -14.69
N PRO A 160 -10.18 8.50 -15.58
CA PRO A 160 -11.63 8.23 -15.62
C PRO A 160 -12.08 7.21 -16.68
N ASN A 161 -11.20 6.76 -17.55
CA ASN A 161 -11.55 6.07 -18.79
C ASN A 161 -11.64 4.56 -18.66
N LEU A 162 -11.42 4.01 -17.45
CA LEU A 162 -11.45 2.58 -17.12
C LEU A 162 -10.49 1.73 -17.98
N LYS A 163 -9.39 2.33 -18.43
CA LYS A 163 -8.34 1.62 -19.16
C LYS A 163 -7.79 0.49 -18.30
N ILE A 164 -7.60 -0.66 -18.91
CA ILE A 164 -7.06 -1.86 -18.25
C ILE A 164 -5.61 -2.07 -18.67
N ALA A 165 -4.76 -2.37 -17.70
CA ALA A 165 -3.40 -2.83 -17.90
C ALA A 165 -3.23 -4.24 -17.33
N ASP A 166 -2.49 -5.10 -18.02
CA ASP A 166 -2.20 -6.46 -17.56
C ASP A 166 -1.06 -6.44 -16.54
N ILE A 167 -1.43 -6.50 -15.25
CA ILE A 167 -0.48 -6.47 -14.13
C ILE A 167 0.54 -7.61 -14.24
N SER A 168 0.09 -8.84 -14.56
CA SER A 168 0.98 -10.00 -14.66
C SER A 168 2.01 -9.85 -15.78
N ALA A 169 1.56 -9.40 -16.94
CA ALA A 169 2.47 -9.20 -18.08
C ALA A 169 3.49 -8.08 -17.78
N ILE A 170 3.04 -6.99 -17.13
CA ILE A 170 3.92 -5.89 -16.69
C ILE A 170 4.93 -6.40 -15.66
N ALA A 171 4.47 -7.12 -14.63
CA ALA A 171 5.35 -7.65 -13.58
C ALA A 171 6.41 -8.62 -14.18
N GLN A 172 6.01 -9.53 -15.06
CA GLN A 172 6.93 -10.44 -15.75
C GLN A 172 7.97 -9.69 -16.58
N LEU A 173 7.56 -8.68 -17.35
CA LEU A 173 8.45 -7.85 -18.14
C LEU A 173 9.46 -7.10 -17.26
N VAL A 174 8.96 -6.42 -16.23
CA VAL A 174 9.76 -5.55 -15.35
C VAL A 174 10.73 -6.36 -14.50
N HIS A 175 10.25 -7.43 -13.87
CA HIS A 175 11.09 -8.31 -13.05
C HIS A 175 12.05 -9.15 -13.89
N GLY A 176 11.73 -9.43 -15.17
CA GLY A 176 12.66 -10.01 -16.13
C GLY A 176 13.82 -9.10 -16.51
N TYR A 177 13.62 -7.78 -16.46
CA TYR A 177 14.67 -6.78 -16.64
C TYR A 177 15.50 -6.61 -15.36
N ASN A 178 14.83 -6.31 -14.22
CA ASN A 178 15.43 -6.21 -12.90
C ASN A 178 14.38 -6.50 -11.82
N LYS A 179 14.60 -7.56 -11.04
CA LYS A 179 13.68 -8.01 -9.97
C LYS A 179 13.51 -7.01 -8.81
N ASP A 180 14.40 -6.03 -8.68
CA ASP A 180 14.35 -5.04 -7.61
C ASP A 180 13.42 -3.86 -7.94
N ILE A 181 13.04 -3.68 -9.21
CA ILE A 181 12.08 -2.68 -9.63
C ILE A 181 10.70 -3.04 -9.07
N LYS A 182 10.04 -2.09 -8.41
CA LYS A 182 8.71 -2.30 -7.83
C LYS A 182 7.61 -2.02 -8.85
N VAL A 183 6.65 -2.93 -8.96
CA VAL A 183 5.41 -2.68 -9.68
C VAL A 183 4.39 -2.19 -8.66
N VAL A 184 3.96 -0.94 -8.79
CA VAL A 184 3.05 -0.26 -7.86
C VAL A 184 1.71 -0.07 -8.56
N CYS A 185 0.67 -0.71 -8.04
CA CYS A 185 -0.67 -0.66 -8.63
C CYS A 185 -1.63 0.09 -7.71
N ASP A 186 -2.24 1.16 -8.23
CA ASP A 186 -3.43 1.76 -7.63
C ASP A 186 -4.65 0.90 -8.00
N ASN A 187 -5.14 0.16 -7.01
CA ASN A 187 -6.23 -0.81 -7.14
C ASN A 187 -7.58 -0.25 -6.63
N THR A 188 -7.70 1.07 -6.52
CA THR A 188 -8.85 1.75 -5.90
C THR A 188 -10.18 1.31 -6.52
N PHE A 189 -10.28 1.24 -7.85
CA PHE A 189 -11.54 0.93 -8.52
C PHE A 189 -11.90 -0.55 -8.46
N ALA A 190 -10.94 -1.46 -8.62
CA ALA A 190 -11.21 -2.89 -8.59
C ALA A 190 -11.41 -3.42 -7.17
N THR A 191 -10.68 -2.90 -6.20
CA THR A 191 -10.64 -3.38 -4.81
C THR A 191 -10.12 -4.84 -4.70
N PRO A 192 -9.78 -5.34 -3.51
CA PRO A 192 -9.35 -6.74 -3.36
C PRO A 192 -10.45 -7.78 -3.66
N TYR A 193 -11.68 -7.32 -3.89
CA TYR A 193 -12.77 -8.21 -4.29
C TYR A 193 -12.65 -8.65 -5.75
N LEU A 194 -12.39 -7.71 -6.65
CA LEU A 194 -12.31 -7.98 -8.09
C LEU A 194 -10.88 -8.28 -8.57
N GLN A 195 -9.86 -7.67 -7.94
CA GLN A 195 -8.48 -7.77 -8.37
C GLN A 195 -7.54 -7.75 -7.17
N LYS A 196 -6.50 -8.59 -7.20
CA LYS A 196 -5.47 -8.67 -6.16
C LYS A 196 -4.09 -8.54 -6.81
N PRO A 197 -3.55 -7.33 -6.92
CA PRO A 197 -2.28 -7.08 -7.61
C PRO A 197 -1.13 -7.96 -7.12
N LEU A 198 -1.00 -8.17 -5.81
CA LEU A 198 0.05 -9.00 -5.22
C LEU A 198 0.02 -10.49 -5.62
N GLN A 199 -1.10 -10.97 -6.17
CA GLN A 199 -1.22 -12.33 -6.68
C GLN A 199 -0.92 -12.43 -8.20
N LEU A 200 -0.74 -11.28 -8.82
CA LEU A 200 -0.51 -11.16 -10.26
C LEU A 200 0.97 -10.88 -10.61
N GLY A 201 1.82 -10.68 -9.61
CA GLY A 201 3.25 -10.55 -9.81
C GLY A 201 3.95 -9.51 -8.94
#